data_6767dae4b7b7fc465b1bf635a25d5d81
#
_entry.id   6767dae4b7b7fc465b1bf635a25d5d81
#
_cell.length_a   1.000
_cell.length_b   1.000
_cell.length_c   1.000
_cell.angle_alpha   90.00
_cell.angle_beta   90.00
_cell.angle_gamma   90.00
#
_symmetry.space_group_name_H-M   'P 1'
#
loop_
_entity.id
_entity.type
_entity.pdbx_description
1 polymer ?
#
loop_
_entity_poly.entity_id
_entity_poly.type
_entity_poly.pdbx_seq_one_letter_code
_entity_poly.pdbx_strand_id
1 'polypeptide(L)'
;SDLLRYFPENPGLRLVVDVERLASPQTIPMQTSTGDVQDYDRFGRFRFEVDGQPAELTIFQNELGFFLPFVDSLAGGETYGAGRYLEPVELPDGRFEVDFNLAYNPYCAYNENWSCPITPAENRLGLPIRAGEMTFAAHDDPPQA
;
A
#
# COMPACT_ATOMS: atom_id res chain seq x y z
N SER A 1 -6.15 20.04 -4.84
CA SER A 1 -5.92 20.76 -3.61
C SER A 1 -4.43 20.97 -3.37
N ASP A 2 -4.05 22.11 -2.85
CA ASP A 2 -2.67 22.41 -2.51
C ASP A 2 -2.16 21.49 -1.40
N LEU A 3 -3.04 20.84 -0.67
CA LEU A 3 -2.69 19.97 0.43
C LEU A 3 -2.23 18.59 -0.03
N LEU A 4 -2.65 18.16 -1.23
CA LEU A 4 -2.31 16.85 -1.75
C LEU A 4 -1.07 16.96 -2.63
N ARG A 5 -0.12 16.06 -2.42
CA ARG A 5 1.13 16.01 -3.20
C ARG A 5 1.38 14.61 -3.68
N TYR A 6 1.95 14.53 -4.87
CA TYR A 6 2.26 13.26 -5.54
C TYR A 6 3.68 13.30 -6.05
N PHE A 7 4.32 12.14 -6.06
CA PHE A 7 5.57 12.00 -6.80
C PHE A 7 5.30 12.19 -8.28
N PRO A 8 6.31 12.64 -9.05
CA PRO A 8 6.21 12.57 -10.52
C PRO A 8 5.90 11.15 -10.96
N GLU A 9 5.19 11.01 -12.07
CA GLU A 9 4.88 9.70 -12.61
C GLU A 9 6.15 8.90 -12.86
N ASN A 10 6.17 7.65 -12.41
CA ASN A 10 7.30 6.75 -12.57
C ASN A 10 6.85 5.52 -13.35
N PRO A 11 7.09 5.47 -14.67
CA PRO A 11 6.66 4.33 -15.48
C PRO A 11 7.28 3.01 -15.02
N GLY A 12 8.45 3.05 -14.39
CA GLY A 12 9.11 1.84 -13.87
C GLY A 12 8.40 1.22 -12.68
N LEU A 13 7.44 1.92 -12.09
CA LEU A 13 6.64 1.41 -10.97
C LEU A 13 5.19 1.16 -11.35
N ARG A 14 4.89 1.11 -12.64
CA ARG A 14 3.65 0.56 -13.15
C ARG A 14 3.93 -0.86 -13.61
N LEU A 15 3.57 -1.82 -12.78
CA LEU A 15 4.00 -3.21 -12.93
C LEU A 15 2.87 -4.10 -13.43
N VAL A 16 3.24 -5.12 -14.20
CA VAL A 16 2.39 -6.28 -14.47
C VAL A 16 3.14 -7.48 -13.92
N VAL A 17 2.55 -8.16 -12.96
CA VAL A 17 3.26 -9.17 -12.18
C VAL A 17 2.53 -10.51 -12.20
N ASP A 18 3.32 -11.58 -12.09
CA ASP A 18 2.79 -12.91 -11.78
C ASP A 18 2.57 -12.99 -10.27
N VAL A 19 1.43 -13.53 -9.88
CA VAL A 19 1.10 -13.69 -8.46
C VAL A 19 1.08 -15.17 -8.13
N GLU A 20 1.90 -15.56 -7.16
CA GLU A 20 1.89 -16.90 -6.62
C GLU A 20 0.71 -17.01 -5.65
N ARG A 21 -0.35 -17.68 -6.08
CA ARG A 21 -1.56 -17.85 -5.28
C ARG A 21 -1.33 -18.89 -4.21
N LEU A 22 -1.95 -18.70 -3.04
CA LEU A 22 -1.90 -19.69 -1.99
C LEU A 22 -2.77 -20.89 -2.36
N ALA A 23 -2.31 -22.09 -2.02
CA ALA A 23 -3.05 -23.32 -2.31
C ALA A 23 -4.36 -23.39 -1.54
N SER A 24 -4.40 -22.81 -0.34
CA SER A 24 -5.59 -22.72 0.49
C SER A 24 -5.72 -21.30 1.02
N PRO A 25 -6.92 -20.76 1.09
CA PRO A 25 -7.13 -19.42 1.67
C PRO A 25 -6.62 -19.37 3.10
N GLN A 26 -5.98 -18.25 3.44
CA GLN A 26 -5.55 -17.97 4.81
C GLN A 26 -6.19 -16.66 5.24
N THR A 27 -7.18 -16.76 6.10
CA THR A 27 -7.82 -15.58 6.64
C THR A 27 -6.99 -15.06 7.81
N ILE A 28 -6.67 -13.78 7.78
CA ILE A 28 -5.94 -13.14 8.87
C ILE A 28 -6.76 -11.99 9.44
N PRO A 29 -6.68 -11.77 10.76
CA PRO A 29 -7.23 -10.56 11.35
C PRO A 29 -6.26 -9.41 11.06
N MET A 30 -6.79 -8.34 10.49
CA MET A 30 -6.01 -7.13 10.24
C MET A 30 -6.53 -6.06 11.18
N GLN A 31 -5.67 -5.57 12.06
CA GLN A 31 -6.05 -4.54 13.00
C GLN A 31 -6.26 -3.22 12.29
N THR A 32 -7.11 -2.38 12.84
CA THR A 32 -7.38 -1.07 12.29
C THR A 32 -6.92 0.01 13.27
N SER A 33 -6.87 1.24 12.79
CA SER A 33 -6.42 2.40 13.55
C SER A 33 -7.32 2.71 14.76
N THR A 34 -8.57 2.23 14.77
CA THR A 34 -9.50 2.45 15.89
C THR A 34 -9.58 1.26 16.84
N GLY A 35 -8.73 0.25 16.65
CA GLY A 35 -8.69 -0.92 17.51
C GLY A 35 -9.59 -2.07 17.09
N ASP A 36 -10.42 -1.87 16.08
CA ASP A 36 -11.23 -2.95 15.51
C ASP A 36 -10.36 -3.93 14.75
N VAL A 37 -10.96 -5.05 14.36
CA VAL A 37 -10.30 -6.06 13.54
C VAL A 37 -11.18 -6.31 12.31
N GLN A 38 -10.54 -6.35 11.14
CA GLN A 38 -11.19 -6.72 9.89
C GLN A 38 -10.49 -7.95 9.33
N ASP A 39 -11.26 -8.91 8.86
CA ASP A 39 -10.70 -10.14 8.32
C ASP A 39 -10.42 -9.98 6.82
N TYR A 40 -9.23 -10.40 6.42
CA TYR A 40 -8.80 -10.42 5.02
C TYR A 40 -8.22 -11.79 4.72
N ASP A 41 -8.38 -12.23 3.49
CA ASP A 41 -7.70 -13.44 3.00
C ASP A 41 -6.39 -13.04 2.36
N ARG A 42 -5.32 -13.79 2.67
CA ARG A 42 -4.11 -13.73 1.86
C ARG A 42 -4.42 -14.40 0.53
N PHE A 43 -4.36 -13.62 -0.54
CA PHE A 43 -4.64 -14.13 -1.87
C PHE A 43 -3.39 -14.75 -2.51
N GLY A 44 -2.29 -14.02 -2.47
CA GLY A 44 -1.04 -14.46 -3.08
C GLY A 44 0.06 -13.45 -2.91
N ARG A 45 1.24 -13.79 -3.41
CA ARG A 45 2.43 -12.96 -3.31
C ARG A 45 3.03 -12.71 -4.66
N PHE A 46 3.67 -11.56 -4.82
CA PHE A 46 4.42 -11.25 -6.02
C PHE A 46 5.76 -10.64 -5.67
N ARG A 47 6.72 -10.82 -6.57
CA ARG A 47 8.06 -10.27 -6.44
C ARG A 47 8.27 -9.22 -7.51
N PHE A 48 9.04 -8.20 -7.17
CA PHE A 48 9.42 -7.14 -8.09
C PHE A 48 10.75 -6.55 -7.65
N GLU A 49 11.27 -5.62 -8.43
CA GLU A 49 12.53 -4.96 -8.12
C GLU A 49 12.35 -3.46 -8.15
N VAL A 50 13.06 -2.78 -7.26
CA VAL A 50 13.16 -1.33 -7.24
C VAL A 50 14.65 -0.99 -7.29
N ASP A 51 15.07 -0.35 -8.38
CA ASP A 51 16.48 0.00 -8.58
C ASP A 51 17.40 -1.21 -8.36
N GLY A 52 17.00 -2.37 -8.88
CA GLY A 52 17.76 -3.60 -8.78
C GLY A 52 17.63 -4.34 -7.44
N GLN A 53 16.91 -3.79 -6.48
CA GLN A 53 16.70 -4.44 -5.19
C GLN A 53 15.40 -5.24 -5.18
N PRO A 54 15.45 -6.50 -4.75
CA PRO A 54 14.25 -7.34 -4.75
C PRO A 54 13.28 -6.94 -3.63
N ALA A 55 12.01 -7.10 -3.91
CA ALA A 55 10.94 -6.86 -2.95
C ALA A 55 9.84 -7.87 -3.17
N GLU A 56 9.07 -8.11 -2.12
CA GLU A 56 7.94 -9.04 -2.17
C GLU A 56 6.79 -8.44 -1.37
N LEU A 57 5.57 -8.57 -1.90
CA LEU A 57 4.37 -8.10 -1.23
C LEU A 57 3.27 -9.15 -1.35
N THR A 58 2.40 -9.18 -0.34
CA THR A 58 1.20 -10.00 -0.31
C THR A 58 0.01 -9.18 -0.74
N ILE A 59 -0.78 -9.70 -1.68
CA ILE A 59 -2.08 -9.15 -2.04
C ILE A 59 -3.13 -9.79 -1.15
N PHE A 60 -3.96 -8.98 -0.54
CA PHE A 60 -5.07 -9.41 0.29
C PHE A 60 -6.38 -9.27 -0.47
N GLN A 61 -7.42 -9.94 0.01
CA GLN A 61 -8.73 -9.93 -0.62
C GLN A 61 -9.83 -10.01 0.43
N ASN A 62 -10.91 -9.30 0.18
CA ASN A 62 -12.16 -9.47 0.91
C ASN A 62 -13.31 -9.36 -0.09
N GLU A 63 -14.55 -9.26 0.39
CA GLU A 63 -15.72 -9.20 -0.51
C GLU A 63 -15.74 -7.94 -1.38
N LEU A 64 -14.97 -6.92 -1.03
CA LEU A 64 -14.89 -5.69 -1.83
C LEU A 64 -13.85 -5.79 -2.96
N GLY A 65 -12.95 -6.78 -2.91
CA GLY A 65 -11.94 -6.98 -3.95
C GLY A 65 -10.54 -7.13 -3.40
N PHE A 66 -9.56 -6.85 -4.26
CA PHE A 66 -8.15 -6.98 -3.92
C PHE A 66 -7.65 -5.72 -3.21
N PHE A 67 -6.76 -5.93 -2.26
CA PHE A 67 -6.23 -4.86 -1.42
C PHE A 67 -4.74 -5.06 -1.19
N LEU A 68 -3.96 -4.01 -1.39
CA LEU A 68 -2.51 -4.06 -1.22
C LEU A 68 -2.07 -2.88 -0.34
N PRO A 69 -2.07 -3.08 0.98
CA PRO A 69 -1.46 -2.10 1.88
C PRO A 69 0.05 -2.30 1.90
N PHE A 70 0.83 -1.23 1.95
CA PHE A 70 2.28 -1.35 2.06
C PHE A 70 2.88 -0.13 2.76
N VAL A 71 4.01 -0.33 3.41
CA VAL A 71 4.81 0.73 4.01
C VAL A 71 6.18 0.67 3.37
N ASP A 72 6.67 1.79 2.86
CA ASP A 72 8.00 1.85 2.26
C ASP A 72 8.99 2.55 3.20
N SER A 73 10.27 2.60 2.79
CA SER A 73 11.32 3.17 3.64
C SER A 73 11.22 4.69 3.82
N LEU A 74 10.40 5.36 3.04
CA LEU A 74 10.19 6.81 3.13
C LEU A 74 9.11 7.18 4.14
N ALA A 75 8.46 6.18 4.76
CA ALA A 75 7.36 6.41 5.68
C ALA A 75 7.82 7.23 6.89
N GLY A 76 7.02 8.22 7.24
CA GLY A 76 7.37 9.17 8.29
C GLY A 76 8.13 10.38 7.78
N GLY A 77 8.49 10.38 6.50
CA GLY A 77 9.14 11.50 5.82
C GLY A 77 8.35 11.89 4.58
N GLU A 78 8.85 11.49 3.41
CA GLU A 78 8.18 11.81 2.14
C GLU A 78 6.85 11.09 1.96
N THR A 79 6.68 9.91 2.57
CA THR A 79 5.42 9.18 2.53
C THR A 79 4.79 9.08 3.90
N TYR A 80 3.47 8.83 3.92
CA TYR A 80 2.71 8.77 5.15
C TYR A 80 3.22 7.63 6.05
N GLY A 81 3.39 7.92 7.34
CA GLY A 81 4.04 7.00 8.28
C GLY A 81 3.34 5.67 8.45
N ALA A 82 2.02 5.62 8.33
CA ALA A 82 1.26 4.38 8.44
C ALA A 82 1.17 3.62 7.12
N GLY A 83 1.74 4.16 6.04
CA GLY A 83 1.77 3.51 4.75
C GLY A 83 0.68 3.99 3.81
N ARG A 84 0.57 3.29 2.69
CA ARG A 84 -0.35 3.64 1.60
C ARG A 84 -1.04 2.40 1.09
N TYR A 85 -2.08 2.60 0.28
CA TYR A 85 -2.95 1.55 -0.22
C TYR A 85 -2.99 1.53 -1.74
N LEU A 86 -3.20 0.33 -2.28
CA LEU A 86 -3.50 0.09 -3.69
C LEU A 86 -4.59 -0.96 -3.81
N GLU A 87 -5.32 -0.93 -4.93
CA GLU A 87 -6.21 -2.03 -5.34
C GLU A 87 -5.65 -2.63 -6.63
N PRO A 88 -4.88 -3.73 -6.55
CA PRO A 88 -4.37 -4.39 -7.75
C PRO A 88 -5.50 -4.88 -8.64
N VAL A 89 -5.26 -4.89 -9.95
CA VAL A 89 -6.26 -5.26 -10.94
C VAL A 89 -5.85 -6.58 -11.58
N GLU A 90 -6.73 -7.58 -11.48
CA GLU A 90 -6.50 -8.84 -12.15
C GLU A 90 -6.75 -8.70 -13.64
N LEU A 91 -5.77 -9.12 -14.44
CA LEU A 91 -5.85 -9.06 -15.90
C LEU A 91 -6.43 -10.36 -16.45
N PRO A 92 -6.93 -10.34 -17.71
CA PRO A 92 -7.56 -11.55 -18.30
C PRO A 92 -6.66 -12.78 -18.32
N ASP A 93 -5.34 -12.60 -18.37
CA ASP A 93 -4.41 -13.74 -18.40
C ASP A 93 -4.01 -14.22 -16.99
N GLY A 94 -4.59 -13.66 -15.94
CA GLY A 94 -4.33 -14.05 -14.56
C GLY A 94 -3.19 -13.30 -13.90
N ARG A 95 -2.45 -12.46 -14.64
CA ARG A 95 -1.48 -11.58 -14.04
C ARG A 95 -2.19 -10.39 -13.40
N PHE A 96 -1.46 -9.60 -12.64
CA PHE A 96 -2.02 -8.44 -11.97
C PHE A 96 -1.28 -7.18 -12.39
N GLU A 97 -2.05 -6.12 -12.61
CA GLU A 97 -1.48 -4.78 -12.72
C GLU A 97 -1.36 -4.19 -11.32
N VAL A 98 -0.15 -3.79 -10.98
CA VAL A 98 0.14 -3.10 -9.73
C VAL A 98 0.82 -1.79 -10.09
N ASP A 99 0.04 -0.72 -10.07
CA ASP A 99 0.53 0.60 -10.46
C ASP A 99 0.74 1.44 -9.21
N PHE A 100 1.99 1.54 -8.77
CA PHE A 100 2.32 2.30 -7.56
C PHE A 100 2.07 3.80 -7.73
N ASN A 101 1.96 4.28 -8.96
CA ASN A 101 1.61 5.68 -9.20
C ASN A 101 0.20 6.01 -8.71
N LEU A 102 -0.63 5.00 -8.48
CA LEU A 102 -1.98 5.16 -7.96
C LEU A 102 -2.06 4.98 -6.45
N ALA A 103 -0.93 4.74 -5.78
CA ALA A 103 -0.94 4.55 -4.34
C ALA A 103 -1.48 5.79 -3.63
N TYR A 104 -2.31 5.57 -2.60
CA TYR A 104 -2.95 6.66 -1.89
C TYR A 104 -2.85 6.47 -0.38
N ASN A 105 -2.94 7.59 0.33
CA ASN A 105 -2.92 7.58 1.78
C ASN A 105 -4.25 7.08 2.32
N PRO A 106 -4.24 6.30 3.42
CA PRO A 106 -5.48 5.97 4.12
C PRO A 106 -6.22 7.25 4.53
N TYR A 107 -7.55 7.19 4.59
CA TYR A 107 -8.33 8.35 5.02
C TYR A 107 -7.93 8.82 6.43
N CYS A 108 -7.36 7.93 7.24
CA CYS A 108 -6.88 8.28 8.58
C CYS A 108 -5.74 9.31 8.55
N ALA A 109 -5.09 9.48 7.40
CA ALA A 109 -4.08 10.52 7.22
C ALA A 109 -4.70 11.91 7.30
N TYR A 110 -6.00 12.02 7.00
CA TYR A 110 -6.73 13.29 6.92
C TYR A 110 -7.74 13.46 8.03
N ASN A 111 -8.20 12.37 8.62
CA ASN A 111 -9.21 12.36 9.67
C ASN A 111 -9.07 11.11 10.52
N GLU A 112 -8.64 11.27 11.76
CA GLU A 112 -8.36 10.15 12.65
C GLU A 112 -9.60 9.38 13.09
N ASN A 113 -10.80 9.87 12.75
CA ASN A 113 -12.04 9.14 13.06
C ASN A 113 -12.29 7.97 12.13
N TRP A 114 -11.55 7.87 11.02
CA TRP A 114 -11.67 6.74 10.11
C TRP A 114 -10.97 5.50 10.68
N SER A 115 -11.59 4.34 10.48
CA SER A 115 -11.01 3.05 10.87
C SER A 115 -10.30 2.47 9.65
N CYS A 116 -8.99 2.53 9.64
CA CYS A 116 -8.19 2.12 8.49
C CYS A 116 -7.32 0.91 8.84
N PRO A 117 -7.25 -0.09 7.95
CA PRO A 117 -6.38 -1.26 8.20
C PRO A 117 -4.92 -0.86 8.37
N ILE A 118 -4.28 -1.47 9.36
CA ILE A 118 -2.87 -1.28 9.63
C ILE A 118 -2.09 -2.29 8.80
N THR A 119 -1.11 -1.82 8.04
CA THR A 119 -0.31 -2.68 7.17
C THR A 119 0.39 -3.78 7.96
N PRO A 120 0.19 -5.05 7.60
CA PRO A 120 0.88 -6.15 8.27
C PRO A 120 2.39 -6.13 8.03
N ALA A 121 3.13 -6.79 8.91
CA ALA A 121 4.59 -6.80 8.85
C ALA A 121 5.13 -7.32 7.51
N GLU A 122 4.45 -8.30 6.90
CA GLU A 122 4.89 -8.88 5.64
C GLU A 122 4.85 -7.88 4.47
N ASN A 123 4.17 -6.75 4.62
CA ASN A 123 4.07 -5.71 3.59
C ASN A 123 4.82 -4.43 3.98
N ARG A 124 5.78 -4.54 4.87
CA ARG A 124 6.68 -3.44 5.21
C ARG A 124 7.98 -3.61 4.45
N LEU A 125 8.27 -2.65 3.57
CA LEU A 125 9.42 -2.70 2.68
C LEU A 125 10.56 -1.85 3.24
N GLY A 126 11.79 -2.36 3.11
CA GLY A 126 12.99 -1.62 3.48
C GLY A 126 13.58 -0.80 2.32
N LEU A 127 12.77 -0.48 1.31
CA LEU A 127 13.22 0.27 0.15
C LEU A 127 12.17 1.33 -0.21
N PRO A 128 12.56 2.38 -0.97
CA PRO A 128 11.65 3.48 -1.27
C PRO A 128 10.75 3.17 -2.47
N ILE A 129 9.49 3.59 -2.37
CA ILE A 129 8.55 3.56 -3.50
C ILE A 129 8.20 5.02 -3.84
N ARG A 130 8.99 5.62 -4.74
CA ARG A 130 8.81 7.02 -5.12
C ARG A 130 7.80 7.12 -6.25
N ALA A 131 6.55 6.82 -5.92
CA ALA A 131 5.41 6.95 -6.81
C ALA A 131 4.16 7.10 -5.96
N GLY A 132 3.13 7.70 -6.53
CA GLY A 132 1.86 7.88 -5.85
C GLY A 132 1.84 9.04 -4.88
N GLU A 133 0.93 8.99 -3.92
CA GLU A 133 0.68 10.08 -3.00
C GLU A 133 1.79 10.21 -1.95
N MET A 134 2.18 11.44 -1.67
CA MET A 134 3.17 11.78 -0.65
C MET A 134 2.49 12.17 0.64
N THR A 135 3.29 12.41 1.67
CA THR A 135 2.79 12.92 2.94
C THR A 135 1.93 14.16 2.70
N PHE A 136 0.80 14.21 3.40
CA PHE A 136 -0.14 15.31 3.30
C PHE A 136 0.56 16.64 3.61
N ALA A 137 0.41 17.62 2.71
CA ALA A 137 1.16 18.87 2.81
C ALA A 137 0.89 19.65 4.10
N ALA A 138 -0.32 19.52 4.68
CA ALA A 138 -0.64 20.18 5.93
C ALA A 138 0.24 19.70 7.08
N HIS A 139 0.81 18.51 6.96
CA HIS A 139 1.71 17.96 7.98
C HIS A 139 3.14 18.44 7.83
N ASP A 140 3.41 19.19 6.76
CA ASP A 140 4.73 19.77 6.53
C ASP A 140 4.89 21.13 7.23
N ASP A 141 3.80 21.64 7.80
CA ASP A 141 3.89 22.84 8.58
C ASP A 141 4.88 22.65 9.71
N PRO A 142 5.51 23.71 10.16
CA PRO A 142 6.46 23.57 11.26
C PRO A 142 5.84 22.77 12.38
N PRO A 143 6.62 21.87 12.98
CA PRO A 143 6.11 21.08 14.09
C PRO A 143 5.54 21.98 15.15
N GLN A 144 4.43 21.56 15.67
CA GLN A 144 3.77 22.30 16.73
C GLN A 144 4.42 22.02 18.08
N ALA A 145 5.34 21.12 18.08
CA ALA A 145 6.02 20.75 19.31
C ALA A 145 6.97 21.82 19.76
#